data_bfcd8f0250be3bc9695bc67d1db3544d
#
_entry.id   bfcd8f0250be3bc9695bc67d1db3544d
#
_cell.length_a   1.000
_cell.length_b   1.000
_cell.length_c   1.000
_cell.angle_alpha   90.00
_cell.angle_beta   90.00
_cell.angle_gamma   90.00
#
_symmetry.space_group_name_H-M   'P 1'
#
loop_
_entity.id
_entity.type
_entity.pdbx_description
1 polymer ?
#
loop_
_entity_poly.entity_id
_entity_poly.type
_entity_poly.pdbx_seq_one_letter_code
_entity_poly.pdbx_strand_id
1 'polypeptide(L)'
;TPATIEQLSAPSFYNIAEGNWIWGYDMTLEVAKIFPYATSSSWIRSLSGDSYSAACQVYACINNLLYERISDTDVRKGWWVDTDLNSPLLDKIVWPYDGVNYSGQELANLQITDVKEAFLPYTNVKFGMNVVGGVDNDEDWPLMRVEEMILIQAEGYAKGGDAAKAKQILESFVKTYRDPNYVADGTGRSLENEIW
;
A
#
# COMPACT_ATOMS: atom_id res chain seq x y z
N THR A 1 -9.83 13.70 -5.33
CA THR A 1 -8.45 14.17 -5.06
C THR A 1 -7.56 12.99 -4.73
N PRO A 2 -6.24 13.04 -4.97
CA PRO A 2 -5.33 11.99 -4.52
C PRO A 2 -5.38 11.79 -3.01
N ALA A 3 -5.03 10.59 -2.53
CA ALA A 3 -4.88 10.33 -1.11
C ALA A 3 -3.75 11.18 -0.52
N THR A 4 -4.01 11.81 0.62
CA THR A 4 -3.05 12.66 1.31
C THR A 4 -1.95 11.84 1.99
N ILE A 5 -0.83 12.49 2.36
CA ILE A 5 0.23 11.85 3.16
C ILE A 5 -0.34 11.28 4.47
N GLU A 6 -1.25 11.99 5.13
CA GLU A 6 -1.90 11.54 6.36
C GLU A 6 -2.71 10.25 6.14
N GLN A 7 -3.53 10.20 5.08
CA GLN A 7 -4.29 8.99 4.72
C GLN A 7 -3.37 7.80 4.41
N LEU A 8 -2.24 8.03 3.72
CA LEU A 8 -1.28 6.99 3.36
C LEU A 8 -0.34 6.59 4.50
N SER A 9 -0.35 7.33 5.61
CA SER A 9 0.38 7.01 6.84
C SER A 9 -0.37 6.03 7.75
N ALA A 10 -1.45 5.45 7.25
CA ALA A 10 -2.21 4.36 7.88
C ALA A 10 -2.53 3.30 6.82
N PRO A 11 -2.82 2.05 7.21
CA PRO A 11 -3.33 1.06 6.27
C PRO A 11 -4.58 1.56 5.56
N SER A 12 -4.59 1.48 4.22
CA SER A 12 -5.59 2.10 3.33
C SER A 12 -5.99 1.15 2.22
N PHE A 13 -6.67 1.64 1.19
CA PHE A 13 -7.02 0.89 -0.03
C PHE A 13 -7.91 -0.33 0.18
N TYR A 14 -8.84 -0.23 1.12
CA TYR A 14 -9.74 -1.34 1.47
C TYR A 14 -11.23 -0.95 1.49
N ASN A 15 -11.53 0.34 1.28
CA ASN A 15 -12.91 0.84 1.33
C ASN A 15 -13.19 1.80 0.17
N ILE A 16 -14.25 1.54 -0.58
CA ILE A 16 -14.68 2.35 -1.74
C ILE A 16 -15.04 3.79 -1.36
N ALA A 17 -15.31 4.06 -0.09
CA ALA A 17 -15.53 5.41 0.42
C ALA A 17 -14.25 6.26 0.51
N GLU A 18 -13.07 5.68 0.30
CA GLU A 18 -11.83 6.43 0.16
C GLU A 18 -11.92 7.35 -1.06
N GLY A 19 -11.87 8.65 -0.84
CA GLY A 19 -12.23 9.67 -1.84
C GLY A 19 -11.28 9.80 -3.05
N ASN A 20 -10.26 8.95 -3.17
CA ASN A 20 -9.30 8.92 -4.27
C ASN A 20 -9.58 7.83 -5.32
N TRP A 21 -10.62 6.99 -5.12
CA TRP A 21 -10.99 5.99 -6.11
C TRP A 21 -11.90 6.60 -7.19
N ILE A 22 -11.62 6.30 -8.45
CA ILE A 22 -12.46 6.60 -9.61
C ILE A 22 -13.37 5.41 -9.90
N TRP A 23 -12.82 4.22 -9.74
CA TRP A 23 -13.53 2.97 -9.93
C TRP A 23 -13.00 1.92 -8.96
N GLY A 24 -13.92 1.17 -8.37
CA GLY A 24 -13.64 0.09 -7.44
C GLY A 24 -14.74 -0.96 -7.47
N TYR A 25 -14.46 -2.09 -6.86
CA TYR A 25 -15.44 -3.14 -6.63
C TYR A 25 -15.84 -3.09 -5.16
N ASP A 26 -17.13 -2.86 -4.93
CA ASP A 26 -17.73 -2.91 -3.60
C ASP A 26 -17.95 -4.38 -3.21
N MET A 27 -17.09 -4.89 -2.34
CA MET A 27 -17.16 -6.26 -1.86
C MET A 27 -18.14 -6.33 -0.69
N THR A 28 -19.19 -7.10 -0.87
CA THR A 28 -20.12 -7.35 0.24
C THR A 28 -19.71 -8.62 0.99
N LEU A 29 -20.00 -8.65 2.29
CA LEU A 29 -19.78 -9.83 3.13
C LEU A 29 -20.46 -11.09 2.55
N GLU A 30 -21.59 -10.92 1.87
CA GLU A 30 -22.31 -12.02 1.23
C GLU A 30 -21.53 -12.62 0.07
N VAL A 31 -20.92 -11.77 -0.78
CA VAL A 31 -20.04 -12.21 -1.88
C VAL A 31 -18.74 -12.80 -1.34
N ALA A 32 -18.13 -12.17 -0.34
CA ALA A 32 -16.91 -12.66 0.29
C ALA A 32 -17.07 -14.08 0.87
N LYS A 33 -18.23 -14.39 1.45
CA LYS A 33 -18.55 -15.74 1.95
C LYS A 33 -18.72 -16.79 0.86
N ILE A 34 -19.14 -16.40 -0.34
CA ILE A 34 -19.23 -17.31 -1.49
C ILE A 34 -17.85 -17.63 -2.05
N PHE A 35 -16.94 -16.64 -2.02
CA PHE A 35 -15.59 -16.76 -2.57
C PHE A 35 -14.52 -16.40 -1.52
N PRO A 36 -14.41 -17.16 -0.42
CA PRO A 36 -13.61 -16.77 0.75
C PRO A 36 -12.11 -16.61 0.48
N TYR A 37 -11.61 -17.11 -0.65
CA TYR A 37 -10.20 -17.01 -1.04
C TYR A 37 -9.96 -16.17 -2.30
N ALA A 38 -10.99 -15.57 -2.86
CA ALA A 38 -10.92 -14.76 -4.08
C ALA A 38 -11.08 -13.27 -3.80
N THR A 39 -10.64 -12.81 -2.65
CA THR A 39 -10.80 -11.43 -2.19
C THR A 39 -9.53 -10.63 -2.41
N SER A 40 -9.60 -9.31 -2.24
CA SER A 40 -8.45 -8.41 -2.38
C SER A 40 -7.29 -8.85 -1.50
N SER A 41 -7.54 -9.22 -0.27
CA SER A 41 -6.54 -9.64 0.68
C SER A 41 -5.77 -10.89 0.24
N SER A 42 -6.41 -11.85 -0.40
CA SER A 42 -5.75 -13.08 -0.83
C SER A 42 -4.72 -12.89 -1.96
N TRP A 43 -4.88 -11.90 -2.83
CA TRP A 43 -3.91 -11.62 -3.88
C TRP A 43 -3.00 -10.42 -3.60
N ILE A 44 -3.43 -9.50 -2.75
CA ILE A 44 -2.64 -8.38 -2.26
C ILE A 44 -1.54 -8.85 -1.29
N ARG A 45 -1.83 -9.85 -0.48
CA ARG A 45 -0.92 -10.48 0.49
C ARG A 45 -0.26 -9.45 1.40
N SER A 46 -1.10 -8.71 2.11
CA SER A 46 -0.69 -7.73 3.13
C SER A 46 -1.02 -8.25 4.52
N LEU A 47 -0.26 -7.82 5.52
CA LEU A 47 -0.56 -8.14 6.93
C LEU A 47 -1.98 -7.71 7.30
N SER A 48 -2.34 -6.48 6.97
CA SER A 48 -3.67 -5.97 7.20
C SER A 48 -4.62 -6.52 6.14
N GLY A 49 -5.57 -7.34 6.52
CA GLY A 49 -6.63 -7.85 5.66
C GLY A 49 -6.38 -9.19 5.00
N ASP A 50 -5.46 -10.02 5.47
CA ASP A 50 -5.20 -11.28 4.78
C ASP A 50 -5.03 -12.50 5.69
N SER A 51 -6.16 -13.06 6.11
CA SER A 51 -6.18 -14.36 6.79
C SER A 51 -5.68 -15.50 5.90
N TYR A 52 -5.83 -15.39 4.57
CA TYR A 52 -5.35 -16.43 3.64
C TYR A 52 -3.84 -16.42 3.52
N SER A 53 -3.19 -15.26 3.41
CA SER A 53 -1.74 -15.17 3.40
C SER A 53 -1.15 -15.66 4.72
N ALA A 54 -1.76 -15.33 5.86
CA ALA A 54 -1.38 -15.88 7.15
C ALA A 54 -1.50 -17.41 7.18
N ALA A 55 -2.61 -17.96 6.71
CA ALA A 55 -2.83 -19.40 6.63
C ALA A 55 -1.86 -20.11 5.68
N CYS A 56 -1.49 -19.46 4.57
CA CYS A 56 -0.53 -19.97 3.59
C CYS A 56 0.92 -19.62 3.92
N GLN A 57 1.15 -18.81 4.96
CA GLN A 57 2.47 -18.32 5.37
C GLN A 57 3.20 -17.54 4.26
N VAL A 58 2.47 -16.73 3.48
CA VAL A 58 3.01 -16.03 2.32
C VAL A 58 2.46 -14.60 2.26
N TYR A 59 3.21 -13.66 2.80
CA TYR A 59 2.96 -12.24 2.55
C TYR A 59 3.73 -11.75 1.31
N ALA A 60 3.22 -10.70 0.65
CA ALA A 60 3.96 -10.04 -0.42
C ALA A 60 5.05 -9.15 0.17
N CYS A 61 6.26 -9.24 -0.37
CA CYS A 61 7.38 -8.39 0.01
C CYS A 61 7.81 -7.54 -1.17
N ILE A 62 8.27 -6.32 -0.89
CA ILE A 62 8.96 -5.52 -1.90
C ILE A 62 10.38 -6.06 -2.11
N ASN A 63 10.90 -5.92 -3.33
CA ASN A 63 12.31 -6.17 -3.58
C ASN A 63 13.17 -5.19 -2.78
N ASN A 64 14.20 -5.68 -2.07
CA ASN A 64 15.06 -4.87 -1.23
C ASN A 64 15.73 -3.72 -1.97
N LEU A 65 16.18 -3.93 -3.23
CA LEU A 65 16.78 -2.87 -4.04
C LEU A 65 15.79 -1.76 -4.40
N LEU A 66 14.50 -2.07 -4.49
CA LEU A 66 13.46 -1.05 -4.66
C LEU A 66 13.21 -0.32 -3.35
N TYR A 67 13.11 -1.05 -2.24
CA TYR A 67 12.90 -0.45 -0.92
C TYR A 67 13.99 0.57 -0.56
N GLU A 68 15.26 0.22 -0.79
CA GLU A 68 16.42 1.10 -0.54
C GLU A 68 16.45 2.36 -1.42
N ARG A 69 15.73 2.35 -2.54
CA ARG A 69 15.62 3.52 -3.42
C ARG A 69 14.50 4.47 -3.01
N ILE A 70 13.57 4.03 -2.17
CA ILE A 70 12.51 4.91 -1.69
C ILE A 70 13.12 5.88 -0.68
N SER A 71 12.93 7.18 -0.90
CA SER A 71 13.37 8.23 0.03
C SER A 71 12.80 8.00 1.44
N ASP A 72 13.57 8.31 2.47
CA ASP A 72 13.12 8.25 3.87
C ASP A 72 11.99 9.26 4.18
N THR A 73 11.83 10.27 3.34
CA THR A 73 10.75 11.25 3.43
C THR A 73 9.51 10.89 2.62
N ASP A 74 9.57 9.84 1.81
CA ASP A 74 8.43 9.33 1.05
C ASP A 74 7.54 8.45 1.95
N VAL A 75 6.29 8.86 2.12
CA VAL A 75 5.30 8.13 2.94
C VAL A 75 5.16 6.66 2.53
N ARG A 76 5.40 6.33 1.26
CA ARG A 76 5.29 4.98 0.73
C ARG A 76 6.35 4.02 1.27
N LYS A 77 7.47 4.53 1.81
CA LYS A 77 8.48 3.68 2.47
C LYS A 77 7.88 2.93 3.64
N GLY A 78 6.99 3.57 4.40
CA GLY A 78 6.27 2.95 5.51
C GLY A 78 5.26 1.86 5.11
N TRP A 79 4.98 1.65 3.82
CA TRP A 79 4.06 0.60 3.37
C TRP A 79 4.65 -0.81 3.46
N TRP A 80 5.93 -0.91 3.74
CA TRP A 80 6.66 -2.16 3.99
C TRP A 80 7.44 -2.04 5.29
N VAL A 81 7.57 -3.14 5.98
CA VAL A 81 8.45 -3.19 7.15
C VAL A 81 9.92 -3.17 6.72
N ASP A 82 10.76 -2.57 7.54
CA ASP A 82 12.21 -2.57 7.34
C ASP A 82 12.88 -3.90 7.73
N THR A 83 14.20 -3.92 7.77
CA THR A 83 14.99 -5.10 8.17
C THR A 83 14.78 -5.52 9.62
N ASP A 84 14.36 -4.59 10.47
CA ASP A 84 14.09 -4.82 11.89
C ASP A 84 12.59 -5.03 12.15
N LEU A 85 11.80 -5.19 11.07
CA LEU A 85 10.34 -5.40 11.08
C LEU A 85 9.56 -4.19 11.61
N ASN A 86 10.09 -2.98 11.48
CA ASN A 86 9.39 -1.76 11.86
C ASN A 86 8.69 -1.13 10.65
N SER A 87 7.54 -0.55 10.92
CA SER A 87 6.83 0.36 10.02
C SER A 87 5.91 1.26 10.84
N PRO A 88 5.81 2.55 10.52
CA PRO A 88 4.86 3.45 11.19
C PRO A 88 3.39 3.03 10.99
N LEU A 89 3.09 2.20 9.98
CA LEU A 89 1.74 1.68 9.77
C LEU A 89 1.38 0.61 10.81
N LEU A 90 2.34 -0.16 11.33
CA LEU A 90 2.09 -1.14 12.38
C LEU A 90 1.59 -0.48 13.68
N ASP A 91 2.03 0.76 13.97
CA ASP A 91 1.57 1.53 15.13
C ASP A 91 0.10 1.96 15.00
N LYS A 92 -0.45 1.93 13.80
CA LYS A 92 -1.85 2.26 13.50
C LYS A 92 -2.77 1.05 13.48
N ILE A 93 -2.22 -0.16 13.59
CA ILE A 93 -2.98 -1.41 13.63
C ILE A 93 -3.08 -1.83 15.10
N VAL A 94 -4.29 -2.11 15.55
CA VAL A 94 -4.54 -2.74 16.85
C VAL A 94 -5.10 -4.13 16.59
N TRP A 95 -4.27 -5.15 16.76
CA TRP A 95 -4.60 -6.54 16.47
C TRP A 95 -5.03 -7.28 17.74
N PRO A 96 -6.29 -7.69 17.85
CA PRO A 96 -6.77 -8.45 19.00
C PRO A 96 -6.37 -9.92 18.86
N TYR A 97 -5.66 -10.45 19.84
CA TYR A 97 -5.30 -11.87 19.89
C TYR A 97 -5.27 -12.37 21.34
N ASP A 98 -6.00 -13.45 21.63
CA ASP A 98 -6.09 -14.08 22.96
C ASP A 98 -6.38 -13.09 24.11
N GLY A 99 -7.29 -12.14 23.85
CA GLY A 99 -7.69 -11.12 24.82
C GLY A 99 -6.70 -9.98 25.04
N VAL A 100 -5.60 -9.93 24.27
CA VAL A 100 -4.60 -8.87 24.27
C VAL A 100 -4.62 -8.12 22.95
N ASN A 101 -4.36 -6.81 22.98
CA ASN A 101 -4.22 -5.98 21.81
C ASN A 101 -2.74 -5.76 21.50
N TYR A 102 -2.32 -6.07 20.29
CA TYR A 102 -0.96 -5.93 19.79
C TYR A 102 -0.88 -4.81 18.75
N SER A 103 0.21 -4.05 18.76
CA SER A 103 0.51 -3.01 17.76
C SER A 103 2.02 -2.86 17.61
N GLY A 104 2.46 -2.15 16.55
CA GLY A 104 3.86 -1.86 16.31
C GLY A 104 4.75 -3.10 16.32
N GLN A 105 5.88 -3.02 17.01
CA GLN A 105 6.85 -4.12 17.10
C GLN A 105 6.30 -5.37 17.80
N GLU A 106 5.39 -5.22 18.76
CA GLU A 106 4.76 -6.36 19.43
C GLU A 106 3.87 -7.14 18.45
N LEU A 107 3.15 -6.43 17.57
CA LEU A 107 2.38 -7.05 16.50
C LEU A 107 3.29 -7.79 15.51
N ALA A 108 4.41 -7.18 15.09
CA ALA A 108 5.38 -7.85 14.23
C ALA A 108 5.90 -9.15 14.86
N ASN A 109 6.25 -9.11 16.14
CA ASN A 109 6.72 -10.29 16.87
C ASN A 109 5.64 -11.37 17.01
N LEU A 110 4.38 -10.99 17.24
CA LEU A 110 3.25 -11.93 17.26
C LEU A 110 3.10 -12.63 15.91
N GLN A 111 3.15 -11.88 14.80
CA GLN A 111 2.98 -12.44 13.45
C GLN A 111 4.06 -13.44 13.08
N ILE A 112 5.31 -13.22 13.47
CA ILE A 112 6.40 -14.21 13.29
C ILE A 112 6.07 -15.49 14.03
N THR A 113 5.64 -15.38 15.27
CA THR A 113 5.37 -16.55 16.13
C THR A 113 4.12 -17.31 15.69
N ASP A 114 3.04 -16.60 15.42
CA ASP A 114 1.72 -17.19 15.16
C ASP A 114 1.63 -17.76 13.74
N VAL A 115 2.16 -17.04 12.75
CA VAL A 115 2.10 -17.45 11.34
C VAL A 115 3.36 -18.17 10.85
N LYS A 116 4.18 -18.68 11.75
CA LYS A 116 5.34 -19.52 11.45
C LYS A 116 6.31 -18.88 10.45
N GLU A 117 6.77 -17.68 10.77
CA GLU A 117 7.79 -16.95 9.99
C GLU A 117 7.30 -16.39 8.64
N ALA A 118 5.99 -16.31 8.41
CA ALA A 118 5.46 -15.66 7.20
C ALA A 118 5.73 -14.16 7.14
N PHE A 119 5.95 -13.52 8.30
CA PHE A 119 6.23 -12.11 8.42
C PHE A 119 7.75 -11.88 8.37
N LEU A 120 8.23 -11.41 7.23
CA LEU A 120 9.65 -11.23 6.92
C LEU A 120 9.96 -9.74 6.71
N PRO A 121 11.26 -9.33 6.71
CA PRO A 121 11.66 -8.01 6.24
C PRO A 121 11.03 -7.69 4.87
N TYR A 122 10.64 -6.43 4.70
CA TYR A 122 9.99 -5.91 3.50
C TYR A 122 8.56 -6.41 3.24
N THR A 123 7.93 -7.06 4.21
CA THR A 123 6.52 -7.47 4.13
C THR A 123 5.61 -6.25 3.94
N ASN A 124 4.61 -6.40 3.08
CA ASN A 124 3.59 -5.41 2.79
C ASN A 124 2.62 -5.24 3.97
N VAL A 125 2.47 -4.01 4.43
CA VAL A 125 1.54 -3.61 5.50
C VAL A 125 0.61 -2.48 5.10
N LYS A 126 0.55 -2.19 3.81
CA LYS A 126 -0.12 -1.04 3.21
C LYS A 126 -1.65 -1.12 3.27
N PHE A 127 -2.21 -2.31 3.09
CA PHE A 127 -3.65 -2.48 2.94
C PHE A 127 -4.34 -2.62 4.29
N GLY A 128 -5.44 -1.89 4.45
CA GLY A 128 -6.30 -1.98 5.62
C GLY A 128 -7.31 -3.12 5.53
N MET A 129 -8.10 -3.28 6.57
CA MET A 129 -9.18 -4.27 6.68
C MET A 129 -10.36 -3.67 7.43
N ASN A 130 -11.56 -4.15 7.13
CA ASN A 130 -12.79 -3.72 7.81
C ASN A 130 -12.80 -4.15 9.29
N VAL A 131 -12.33 -5.36 9.56
CA VAL A 131 -12.21 -5.89 10.92
C VAL A 131 -10.79 -6.41 11.14
N VAL A 132 -10.01 -5.75 11.97
CA VAL A 132 -8.63 -6.15 12.25
C VAL A 132 -8.59 -7.54 12.85
N GLY A 133 -7.79 -8.44 12.26
CA GLY A 133 -7.76 -9.87 12.62
C GLY A 133 -8.99 -10.65 12.16
N GLY A 134 -9.88 -10.03 11.37
CA GLY A 134 -11.05 -10.68 10.77
C GLY A 134 -10.66 -11.70 9.70
N VAL A 135 -11.62 -12.55 9.37
CA VAL A 135 -11.44 -13.64 8.39
C VAL A 135 -12.43 -13.56 7.22
N ASP A 136 -13.24 -12.52 7.20
CA ASP A 136 -14.34 -12.40 6.23
C ASP A 136 -13.84 -11.95 4.84
N ASN A 137 -12.71 -11.25 4.76
CA ASN A 137 -12.09 -10.76 3.53
C ASN A 137 -13.09 -9.96 2.66
N ASP A 138 -13.82 -9.05 3.28
CA ASP A 138 -14.85 -8.23 2.66
C ASP A 138 -14.36 -6.82 2.28
N GLU A 139 -13.05 -6.65 2.16
CA GLU A 139 -12.43 -5.39 1.74
C GLU A 139 -12.70 -5.13 0.25
N ASP A 140 -12.99 -3.86 -0.05
CA ASP A 140 -13.22 -3.40 -1.42
C ASP A 140 -11.94 -3.38 -2.27
N TRP A 141 -12.12 -3.44 -3.58
CA TRP A 141 -11.01 -3.48 -4.52
C TRP A 141 -10.82 -2.17 -5.27
N PRO A 142 -9.71 -1.46 -5.12
CA PRO A 142 -9.39 -0.32 -5.96
C PRO A 142 -8.97 -0.79 -7.35
N LEU A 143 -9.79 -0.48 -8.36
CA LEU A 143 -9.51 -0.80 -9.76
C LEU A 143 -8.89 0.37 -10.51
N MET A 144 -9.26 1.60 -10.17
CA MET A 144 -8.72 2.82 -10.74
C MET A 144 -8.73 3.96 -9.73
N ARG A 145 -7.63 4.67 -9.61
CA ARG A 145 -7.49 5.77 -8.68
C ARG A 145 -7.10 7.07 -9.39
N VAL A 146 -7.37 8.21 -8.73
CA VAL A 146 -7.05 9.55 -9.26
C VAL A 146 -5.54 9.70 -9.55
N GLU A 147 -4.70 9.08 -8.74
CA GLU A 147 -3.25 9.12 -8.90
C GLU A 147 -2.80 8.57 -10.25
N GLU A 148 -3.42 7.50 -10.74
CA GLU A 148 -3.12 6.95 -12.05
C GLU A 148 -3.39 7.94 -13.18
N MET A 149 -4.47 8.70 -13.09
CA MET A 149 -4.81 9.71 -14.09
C MET A 149 -3.77 10.84 -14.13
N ILE A 150 -3.23 11.22 -12.98
CA ILE A 150 -2.17 12.23 -12.90
C ILE A 150 -0.87 11.69 -13.52
N LEU A 151 -0.52 10.44 -13.24
CA LEU A 151 0.68 9.82 -13.80
C LEU A 151 0.55 9.58 -15.31
N ILE A 152 -0.63 9.14 -15.79
CA ILE A 152 -0.93 9.03 -17.23
C ILE A 152 -0.81 10.38 -17.93
N GLN A 153 -1.26 11.46 -17.28
CA GLN A 153 -1.11 12.81 -17.83
C GLN A 153 0.37 13.22 -17.93
N ALA A 154 1.17 12.96 -16.88
CA ALA A 154 2.61 13.23 -16.91
C ALA A 154 3.31 12.43 -18.01
N GLU A 155 3.00 11.13 -18.13
CA GLU A 155 3.52 10.26 -19.18
C GLU A 155 3.16 10.75 -20.57
N GLY A 156 1.90 11.18 -20.78
CA GLY A 156 1.45 11.72 -22.05
C GLY A 156 2.27 12.94 -22.50
N TYR A 157 2.60 13.84 -21.57
CA TYR A 157 3.47 14.99 -21.87
C TYR A 157 4.92 14.56 -22.12
N ALA A 158 5.47 13.61 -21.34
CA ALA A 158 6.82 13.12 -21.54
C ALA A 158 6.99 12.49 -22.94
N LYS A 159 6.08 11.59 -23.33
CA LYS A 159 6.05 10.95 -24.66
C LYS A 159 5.73 11.91 -25.79
N GLY A 160 4.93 12.94 -25.53
CA GLY A 160 4.60 14.02 -26.47
C GLY A 160 5.72 15.04 -26.70
N GLY A 161 6.85 14.91 -25.98
CA GLY A 161 8.03 15.79 -26.11
C GLY A 161 8.02 17.03 -25.20
N ASP A 162 7.01 17.21 -24.35
CA ASP A 162 6.95 18.28 -23.35
C ASP A 162 7.44 17.80 -21.97
N ALA A 163 8.73 17.53 -21.88
CA ALA A 163 9.37 17.06 -20.65
C ALA A 163 9.23 18.06 -19.49
N ALA A 164 9.19 19.36 -19.76
CA ALA A 164 9.04 20.37 -18.73
C ALA A 164 7.66 20.27 -18.05
N LYS A 165 6.63 20.11 -18.85
CA LYS A 165 5.27 19.92 -18.33
C LYS A 165 5.08 18.60 -17.59
N ALA A 166 5.67 17.53 -18.11
CA ALA A 166 5.69 16.24 -17.45
C ALA A 166 6.32 16.32 -16.04
N LYS A 167 7.50 16.93 -15.93
CA LYS A 167 8.17 17.14 -14.64
C LYS A 167 7.35 17.99 -13.68
N GLN A 168 6.77 19.08 -14.17
CA GLN A 168 5.92 19.94 -13.35
C GLN A 168 4.75 19.17 -12.73
N ILE A 169 4.07 18.34 -13.52
CA ILE A 169 2.94 17.51 -13.04
C ILE A 169 3.45 16.50 -12.02
N LEU A 170 4.52 15.76 -12.33
CA LEU A 170 5.09 14.74 -11.47
C LEU A 170 5.56 15.33 -10.14
N GLU A 171 6.35 16.40 -10.16
CA GLU A 171 6.83 17.06 -8.94
C GLU A 171 5.69 17.61 -8.10
N SER A 172 4.72 18.28 -8.72
CA SER A 172 3.57 18.80 -7.98
C SER A 172 2.79 17.71 -7.27
N PHE A 173 2.57 16.58 -7.95
CA PHE A 173 1.88 15.44 -7.38
C PHE A 173 2.68 14.78 -6.26
N VAL A 174 3.94 14.43 -6.51
CA VAL A 174 4.76 13.68 -5.55
C VAL A 174 5.07 14.53 -4.32
N LYS A 175 5.44 15.81 -4.49
CA LYS A 175 5.69 16.72 -3.36
C LYS A 175 4.48 16.91 -2.45
N THR A 176 3.30 16.97 -3.05
CA THR A 176 2.07 17.24 -2.28
C THR A 176 1.55 15.99 -1.56
N TYR A 177 1.70 14.82 -2.18
CA TYR A 177 0.96 13.63 -1.75
C TYR A 177 1.85 12.43 -1.38
N ARG A 178 3.17 12.51 -1.56
CA ARG A 178 4.07 11.36 -1.32
C ARG A 178 5.34 11.73 -0.56
N ASP A 179 6.16 12.61 -1.13
CA ASP A 179 7.47 13.01 -0.61
C ASP A 179 7.69 14.52 -0.80
N PRO A 180 7.64 15.32 0.27
CA PRO A 180 7.80 16.78 0.18
C PRO A 180 9.18 17.20 -0.37
N ASN A 181 10.17 16.32 -0.33
CA ASN A 181 11.53 16.61 -0.79
C ASN A 181 11.83 16.09 -2.21
N TYR A 182 10.84 15.49 -2.87
CA TYR A 182 11.02 14.93 -4.20
C TYR A 182 11.42 15.95 -5.25
N VAL A 183 12.31 15.58 -6.15
CA VAL A 183 12.72 16.35 -7.34
C VAL A 183 12.72 15.43 -8.55
N ALA A 184 12.01 15.79 -9.61
CA ALA A 184 12.05 15.06 -10.88
C ALA A 184 13.32 15.42 -11.65
N ASP A 185 14.31 14.55 -11.69
CA ASP A 185 15.59 14.75 -12.35
C ASP A 185 15.74 13.98 -13.68
N GLY A 186 14.87 13.02 -13.94
CA GLY A 186 14.85 12.22 -15.16
C GLY A 186 14.75 13.05 -16.44
N THR A 187 15.30 12.52 -17.54
CA THR A 187 15.22 13.10 -18.88
C THR A 187 14.96 12.02 -19.93
N GLY A 188 14.16 12.32 -20.95
CA GLY A 188 13.83 11.36 -22.00
C GLY A 188 13.26 10.07 -21.40
N ARG A 189 13.82 8.92 -21.75
CA ARG A 189 13.36 7.62 -21.26
C ARG A 189 13.52 7.43 -19.74
N SER A 190 14.50 8.11 -19.11
CA SER A 190 14.63 8.06 -17.66
C SER A 190 13.50 8.80 -16.95
N LEU A 191 12.97 9.88 -17.53
CA LEU A 191 11.79 10.57 -17.01
C LEU A 191 10.53 9.69 -17.14
N GLU A 192 10.37 8.97 -18.25
CA GLU A 192 9.27 8.00 -18.39
C GLU A 192 9.34 6.92 -17.32
N ASN A 193 10.54 6.35 -17.06
CA ASN A 193 10.75 5.35 -16.02
C ASN A 193 10.54 5.92 -14.60
N GLU A 194 10.79 7.19 -14.38
CA GLU A 194 10.55 7.88 -13.10
C GLU A 194 9.06 8.10 -12.82
N ILE A 195 8.26 8.28 -13.88
CA ILE A 195 6.81 8.41 -13.77
C ILE A 195 6.15 7.06 -13.41
N TRP A 196 6.73 5.96 -13.88
CA TRP A 196 6.21 4.59 -13.67
C TRP A 196 6.64 4.02 -12.32
#